data_13dbd0cbd716ef1ed8f755e2bd2162c8
#
_entry.id   13dbd0cbd716ef1ed8f755e2bd2162c8
#
_cell.length_a   1.000
_cell.length_b   1.000
_cell.length_c   1.000
_cell.angle_alpha   90.00
_cell.angle_beta   90.00
_cell.angle_gamma   90.00
#
_symmetry.space_group_name_H-M   'P 1'
#
loop_
_entity.id
_entity.type
_entity.pdbx_description
1 polymer ?
#
loop_
_entity_poly.entity_id
_entity_poly.type
_entity_poly.pdbx_seq_one_letter_code
_entity_poly.pdbx_strand_id
1 'polypeptide(L)'
;MFAQYYCSRRWALPAYGLGLLIIALWLCNAWVDLQMNAWTGRFYDELQAAFSAANSSKALDLEELAEVESSYTSLLRMWLLLSIPKVVVGPLVNWLTRHWAFQWRQAITLDYLYRWRVVSKGRLELESISQRVQDDAYKLTKGIDSLVQGVLIALLQVFTFLPLLWSLTSSLPGLAGHLVAINLGAALSGIAISSVVGRYLITLEYQNQAVEAAFRKELVYAEDGVEGFGLIAVCHRLFYTLRAQYYTLFLHLIYFELWQALFNRCEELIPMLILGDAVYQGNISLGTFMQISGAYQTVTGGLTMLIQRWVEFNELLSVVRRLKELDRTLPPNGGVETELMQPPVAVAGTHAAKESTPLMGYVGSGPRTVVSTRGFPES
;
A
#
# COMPACT_ATOMS: atom_id res chain seq x y z
N MET A 1 20.47 -6.13 -12.55
CA MET A 1 19.33 -5.44 -11.92
C MET A 1 19.57 -5.12 -10.43
N PHE A 2 19.57 -6.10 -9.52
CA PHE A 2 19.86 -5.82 -8.09
C PHE A 2 21.30 -5.37 -7.86
N ALA A 3 22.27 -6.01 -8.52
CA ALA A 3 23.69 -5.66 -8.39
C ALA A 3 24.00 -4.20 -8.79
N GLN A 4 23.27 -3.64 -9.74
CA GLN A 4 23.44 -2.26 -10.21
C GLN A 4 23.16 -1.21 -9.12
N TYR A 5 22.27 -1.53 -8.19
CA TYR A 5 21.93 -0.63 -7.08
C TYR A 5 22.71 -0.96 -5.82
N TYR A 6 22.77 -2.23 -5.44
CA TYR A 6 23.36 -2.65 -4.16
C TYR A 6 24.88 -2.90 -4.21
N CYS A 7 25.43 -3.26 -5.38
CA CYS A 7 26.86 -3.56 -5.52
C CYS A 7 27.63 -2.45 -6.23
N SER A 8 26.98 -1.41 -6.74
CA SER A 8 27.62 -0.27 -7.36
C SER A 8 28.23 0.66 -6.32
N ARG A 9 29.45 1.09 -6.54
CA ARG A 9 30.19 1.99 -5.63
C ARG A 9 29.48 3.33 -5.39
N ARG A 10 28.69 3.78 -6.36
CA ARG A 10 27.91 5.02 -6.32
C ARG A 10 26.63 4.89 -5.51
N TRP A 11 25.91 3.76 -5.68
CA TRP A 11 24.54 3.59 -5.17
C TRP A 11 24.49 2.75 -3.88
N ALA A 12 25.53 1.97 -3.56
CA ALA A 12 25.52 1.07 -2.41
C ALA A 12 25.31 1.83 -1.09
N LEU A 13 26.03 2.93 -0.87
CA LEU A 13 25.91 3.70 0.37
C LEU A 13 24.47 4.25 0.59
N PRO A 14 23.84 4.96 -0.38
CA PRO A 14 22.46 5.38 -0.21
C PRO A 14 21.47 4.19 -0.18
N ALA A 15 21.73 3.11 -0.91
CA ALA A 15 20.86 1.93 -0.92
C ALA A 15 20.75 1.29 0.47
N TYR A 16 21.87 0.98 1.08
CA TYR A 16 21.91 0.39 2.42
C TYR A 16 21.58 1.40 3.52
N GLY A 17 22.08 2.64 3.40
CA GLY A 17 21.86 3.68 4.42
C GLY A 17 20.37 4.06 4.54
N LEU A 18 19.69 4.33 3.42
CA LEU A 18 18.25 4.62 3.44
C LEU A 18 17.42 3.39 3.84
N GLY A 19 17.79 2.18 3.36
CA GLY A 19 17.11 0.96 3.75
C GLY A 19 17.18 0.70 5.26
N LEU A 20 18.34 0.83 5.87
CA LEU A 20 18.52 0.69 7.32
C LEU A 20 17.77 1.77 8.10
N LEU A 21 17.78 3.01 7.61
CA LEU A 21 17.03 4.11 8.24
C LEU A 21 15.53 3.84 8.19
N ILE A 22 15.00 3.38 7.07
CA ILE A 22 13.58 3.00 6.92
C ILE A 22 13.20 1.90 7.91
N ILE A 23 14.02 0.85 8.03
CA ILE A 23 13.79 -0.24 8.98
C ILE A 23 13.84 0.29 10.42
N ALA A 24 14.84 1.11 10.77
CA ALA A 24 14.96 1.69 12.11
C ALA A 24 13.74 2.55 12.48
N LEU A 25 13.24 3.36 11.57
CA LEU A 25 12.05 4.19 11.79
C LEU A 25 10.78 3.33 11.96
N TRP A 26 10.64 2.23 11.19
CA TRP A 26 9.53 1.30 11.35
C TRP A 26 9.60 0.53 12.67
N LEU A 27 10.80 0.14 13.13
CA LEU A 27 11.00 -0.46 14.46
C LEU A 27 10.63 0.53 15.57
N CYS A 28 11.05 1.79 15.42
CA CYS A 28 10.65 2.86 16.34
C CYS A 28 9.12 3.02 16.38
N ASN A 29 8.47 3.03 15.21
CA ASN A 29 7.00 3.12 15.14
C ASN A 29 6.32 1.91 15.81
N ALA A 30 6.80 0.69 15.58
CA ALA A 30 6.28 -0.52 16.22
C ALA A 30 6.44 -0.49 17.75
N TRP A 31 7.57 0.05 18.25
CA TRP A 31 7.75 0.27 19.67
C TRP A 31 6.76 1.30 20.23
N VAL A 32 6.50 2.39 19.51
CA VAL A 32 5.48 3.38 19.90
C VAL A 32 4.09 2.74 19.92
N ASP A 33 3.79 1.84 19.00
CA ASP A 33 2.52 1.10 18.97
C ASP A 33 2.33 0.23 20.23
N LEU A 34 3.40 -0.43 20.69
CA LEU A 34 3.38 -1.16 21.96
C LEU A 34 3.11 -0.24 23.16
N GLN A 35 3.80 0.91 23.23
CA GLN A 35 3.59 1.88 24.30
C GLN A 35 2.17 2.45 24.27
N MET A 36 1.61 2.67 23.08
CA MET A 36 0.25 3.14 22.90
C MET A 36 -0.78 2.09 23.35
N ASN A 37 -0.54 0.82 23.07
CA ASN A 37 -1.38 -0.27 23.57
C ASN A 37 -1.33 -0.34 25.11
N ALA A 38 -0.13 -0.24 25.73
CA ALA A 38 0.03 -0.20 27.17
C ALA A 38 -0.63 1.05 27.79
N TRP A 39 -0.52 2.19 27.12
CA TRP A 39 -1.22 3.42 27.53
C TRP A 39 -2.73 3.23 27.51
N THR A 40 -3.26 2.61 26.45
CA THR A 40 -4.72 2.33 26.35
C THR A 40 -5.20 1.54 27.55
N GLY A 41 -4.47 0.51 27.96
CA GLY A 41 -4.80 -0.25 29.15
C GLY A 41 -4.87 0.60 30.40
N ARG A 42 -3.82 1.37 30.68
CA ARG A 42 -3.79 2.25 31.86
C ARG A 42 -4.91 3.28 31.85
N PHE A 43 -5.18 3.88 30.70
CA PHE A 43 -6.25 4.87 30.56
C PHE A 43 -7.63 4.29 30.87
N TYR A 44 -7.94 3.10 30.39
CA TYR A 44 -9.23 2.46 30.68
C TYR A 44 -9.31 1.93 32.10
N ASP A 45 -8.20 1.53 32.73
CA ASP A 45 -8.18 1.15 34.15
C ASP A 45 -8.42 2.36 35.06
N GLU A 46 -7.79 3.50 34.81
CA GLU A 46 -8.05 4.75 35.53
C GLU A 46 -9.51 5.23 35.33
N LEU A 47 -10.03 5.10 34.10
CA LEU A 47 -11.41 5.45 33.82
C LEU A 47 -12.38 4.55 34.59
N GLN A 48 -12.12 3.25 34.66
CA GLN A 48 -12.91 2.28 35.46
C GLN A 48 -12.85 2.63 36.95
N ALA A 49 -11.68 2.97 37.47
CA ALA A 49 -11.50 3.39 38.85
C ALA A 49 -12.30 4.68 39.17
N ALA A 50 -12.21 5.67 38.28
CA ALA A 50 -12.97 6.93 38.43
C ALA A 50 -14.49 6.69 38.42
N PHE A 51 -15.00 5.83 37.52
CA PHE A 51 -16.44 5.49 37.51
C PHE A 51 -16.87 4.71 38.75
N SER A 52 -16.06 3.80 39.25
CA SER A 52 -16.36 3.04 40.47
C SER A 52 -16.39 3.96 41.72
N ALA A 53 -15.45 4.89 41.78
CA ALA A 53 -15.38 5.90 42.84
C ALA A 53 -16.61 6.86 42.81
N ALA A 54 -17.00 7.35 41.64
CA ALA A 54 -18.12 8.22 41.46
C ALA A 54 -19.47 7.53 41.80
N ASN A 55 -19.57 6.21 41.63
CA ASN A 55 -20.78 5.44 41.91
C ASN A 55 -20.85 4.94 43.36
N SER A 56 -19.73 4.99 44.09
CA SER A 56 -19.75 4.75 45.53
C SER A 56 -20.36 5.94 46.25
N SER A 57 -21.36 5.68 47.15
CA SER A 57 -22.11 6.70 47.90
C SER A 57 -21.25 7.58 48.85
N LYS A 58 -19.94 7.48 48.77
CA LYS A 58 -18.97 8.27 49.51
C LYS A 58 -18.61 9.47 48.65
N ALA A 59 -18.88 10.68 49.15
CA ALA A 59 -18.32 11.88 48.55
C ALA A 59 -16.78 11.73 48.52
N LEU A 60 -16.21 11.79 47.34
CA LEU A 60 -14.75 11.81 47.19
C LEU A 60 -14.17 12.98 47.95
N ASP A 61 -13.16 12.75 48.79
CA ASP A 61 -12.40 13.81 49.42
C ASP A 61 -11.70 14.65 48.36
N LEU A 62 -11.52 15.95 48.64
CA LEU A 62 -10.84 16.89 47.74
C LEU A 62 -9.42 16.40 47.34
N GLU A 63 -8.79 15.64 48.18
CA GLU A 63 -7.47 15.07 47.97
C GLU A 63 -7.51 13.89 46.98
N GLU A 64 -8.50 13.01 47.08
CA GLU A 64 -8.75 11.91 46.14
C GLU A 64 -9.12 12.43 44.72
N LEU A 65 -9.94 13.52 44.66
CA LEU A 65 -10.27 14.19 43.40
C LEU A 65 -9.03 14.78 42.71
N ALA A 66 -8.15 15.43 43.50
CA ALA A 66 -6.90 16.01 42.96
C ALA A 66 -5.93 14.92 42.44
N GLU A 67 -5.89 13.76 43.11
CA GLU A 67 -5.08 12.64 42.65
C GLU A 67 -5.58 12.04 41.32
N VAL A 68 -6.88 11.82 41.18
CA VAL A 68 -7.51 11.36 39.93
C VAL A 68 -7.29 12.38 38.80
N GLU A 69 -7.42 13.67 39.05
CA GLU A 69 -7.16 14.72 38.04
C GLU A 69 -5.70 14.75 37.62
N SER A 70 -4.77 14.56 38.57
CA SER A 70 -3.34 14.49 38.29
C SER A 70 -2.97 13.26 37.45
N SER A 71 -3.53 12.09 37.79
CA SER A 71 -3.34 10.84 37.00
C SER A 71 -3.87 10.99 35.58
N TYR A 72 -5.09 11.51 35.43
CA TYR A 72 -5.70 11.75 34.12
C TYR A 72 -4.89 12.72 33.26
N THR A 73 -4.45 13.84 33.83
CA THR A 73 -3.64 14.82 33.10
C THR A 73 -2.27 14.25 32.70
N SER A 74 -1.67 13.40 33.54
CA SER A 74 -0.41 12.70 33.22
C SER A 74 -0.56 11.73 32.04
N LEU A 75 -1.68 10.98 32.01
CA LEU A 75 -2.01 10.08 30.90
C LEU A 75 -2.24 10.85 29.60
N LEU A 76 -2.93 11.99 29.62
CA LEU A 76 -3.10 12.83 28.45
C LEU A 76 -1.78 13.38 27.91
N ARG A 77 -0.88 13.82 28.80
CA ARG A 77 0.48 14.25 28.39
C ARG A 77 1.25 13.11 27.76
N MET A 78 1.19 11.91 28.34
CA MET A 78 1.82 10.71 27.78
C MET A 78 1.27 10.37 26.39
N TRP A 79 -0.05 10.46 26.20
CA TRP A 79 -0.68 10.26 24.89
C TRP A 79 -0.17 11.25 23.85
N LEU A 80 -0.09 12.53 24.20
CA LEU A 80 0.44 13.58 23.31
C LEU A 80 1.90 13.27 22.92
N LEU A 81 2.74 12.89 23.89
CA LEU A 81 4.14 12.55 23.63
C LEU A 81 4.29 11.34 22.73
N LEU A 82 3.44 10.30 22.88
CA LEU A 82 3.44 9.11 22.04
C LEU A 82 2.84 9.39 20.65
N SER A 83 1.92 10.35 20.55
CA SER A 83 1.28 10.70 19.28
C SER A 83 2.22 11.47 18.34
N ILE A 84 3.13 12.29 18.86
CA ILE A 84 4.08 13.06 18.06
C ILE A 84 4.92 12.16 17.13
N PRO A 85 5.61 11.12 17.62
CA PRO A 85 6.34 10.19 16.74
C PRO A 85 5.43 9.54 15.68
N LYS A 86 4.22 9.14 16.03
CA LYS A 86 3.27 8.54 15.08
C LYS A 86 2.91 9.46 13.93
N VAL A 87 2.64 10.72 14.21
CA VAL A 87 2.31 11.72 13.20
C VAL A 87 3.49 12.00 12.27
N VAL A 88 4.72 12.00 12.81
CA VAL A 88 5.93 12.36 12.06
C VAL A 88 6.53 11.18 11.32
N VAL A 89 6.65 10.02 11.97
CA VAL A 89 7.39 8.86 11.41
C VAL A 89 6.69 8.32 10.16
N GLY A 90 5.37 8.20 10.14
CA GLY A 90 4.64 7.68 9.00
C GLY A 90 4.92 8.43 7.68
N PRO A 91 4.64 9.74 7.61
CA PRO A 91 4.94 10.55 6.42
C PRO A 91 6.43 10.58 6.06
N LEU A 92 7.32 10.60 7.07
CA LEU A 92 8.77 10.58 6.85
C LEU A 92 9.23 9.28 6.19
N VAL A 93 8.77 8.14 6.69
CA VAL A 93 9.09 6.84 6.09
C VAL A 93 8.53 6.73 4.68
N ASN A 94 7.30 7.17 4.44
CA ASN A 94 6.72 7.19 3.10
C ASN A 94 7.55 8.02 2.12
N TRP A 95 8.05 9.18 2.57
CA TRP A 95 8.93 10.01 1.75
C TRP A 95 10.27 9.33 1.48
N LEU A 96 10.89 8.76 2.52
CA LEU A 96 12.18 8.04 2.40
C LEU A 96 12.08 6.82 1.48
N THR A 97 11.01 6.03 1.60
CA THR A 97 10.80 4.82 0.77
C THR A 97 10.59 5.19 -0.70
N ARG A 98 9.82 6.25 -0.98
CA ARG A 98 9.66 6.76 -2.36
C ARG A 98 10.99 7.27 -2.93
N HIS A 99 11.77 7.95 -2.12
CA HIS A 99 13.09 8.43 -2.52
C HIS A 99 14.05 7.27 -2.81
N TRP A 100 14.07 6.27 -1.93
CA TRP A 100 14.84 5.05 -2.08
C TRP A 100 14.44 4.25 -3.32
N ALA A 101 13.14 4.06 -3.57
CA ALA A 101 12.61 3.41 -4.75
C ALA A 101 12.96 4.19 -6.04
N PHE A 102 12.90 5.51 -6.01
CA PHE A 102 13.27 6.35 -7.16
C PHE A 102 14.78 6.28 -7.48
N GLN A 103 15.65 6.29 -6.47
CA GLN A 103 17.09 6.08 -6.67
C GLN A 103 17.37 4.72 -7.31
N TRP A 104 16.67 3.68 -6.88
CA TRP A 104 16.78 2.36 -7.50
C TRP A 104 16.33 2.37 -8.96
N ARG A 105 15.21 3.03 -9.28
CA ARG A 105 14.78 3.26 -10.66
C ARG A 105 15.85 3.98 -11.48
N GLN A 106 16.44 5.03 -10.93
CA GLN A 106 17.48 5.79 -11.60
C GLN A 106 18.71 4.90 -11.91
N ALA A 107 19.15 4.11 -10.96
CA ALA A 107 20.27 3.19 -11.16
C ALA A 107 20.02 2.17 -12.27
N ILE A 108 18.83 1.54 -12.29
CA ILE A 108 18.45 0.56 -13.31
C ILE A 108 18.30 1.22 -14.68
N THR A 109 17.57 2.34 -14.75
CA THR A 109 17.30 3.02 -16.02
C THR A 109 18.56 3.52 -16.67
N LEU A 110 19.47 4.16 -15.92
CA LEU A 110 20.74 4.64 -16.46
C LEU A 110 21.62 3.49 -16.96
N ASP A 111 21.70 2.37 -16.24
CA ASP A 111 22.44 1.20 -16.67
C ASP A 111 21.87 0.59 -17.96
N TYR A 112 20.55 0.43 -18.04
CA TYR A 112 19.93 -0.11 -19.25
C TYR A 112 20.05 0.82 -20.45
N LEU A 113 19.90 2.12 -20.28
CA LEU A 113 20.08 3.11 -21.35
C LEU A 113 21.49 3.07 -21.92
N TYR A 114 22.51 2.98 -21.05
CA TYR A 114 23.90 2.89 -21.47
C TYR A 114 24.17 1.60 -22.25
N ARG A 115 23.80 0.45 -21.67
CA ARG A 115 24.01 -0.86 -22.29
C ARG A 115 23.25 -0.99 -23.62
N TRP A 116 22.05 -0.45 -23.71
CA TRP A 116 21.26 -0.41 -24.93
C TRP A 116 21.91 0.46 -26.01
N ARG A 117 22.43 1.63 -25.65
CA ARG A 117 23.14 2.50 -26.60
C ARG A 117 24.37 1.84 -27.23
N VAL A 118 25.10 1.04 -26.46
CA VAL A 118 26.25 0.29 -26.95
C VAL A 118 25.84 -0.75 -28.00
N VAL A 119 24.67 -1.38 -27.84
CA VAL A 119 24.13 -2.42 -28.71
C VAL A 119 23.31 -1.87 -29.88
N SER A 120 22.81 -0.63 -29.80
CA SER A 120 21.88 -0.07 -30.81
C SER A 120 22.44 -0.02 -32.23
N LYS A 121 23.73 -0.31 -32.44
CA LYS A 121 24.34 -0.57 -33.76
C LYS A 121 24.09 -2.01 -34.29
N GLY A 122 23.56 -2.91 -33.45
CA GLY A 122 23.14 -4.28 -33.82
C GLY A 122 21.64 -4.46 -33.46
N ARG A 123 20.89 -5.16 -34.33
CA ARG A 123 19.48 -5.46 -34.06
C ARG A 123 19.36 -6.40 -32.85
N LEU A 124 18.77 -5.92 -31.75
CA LEU A 124 18.31 -6.81 -30.68
C LEU A 124 16.97 -7.43 -31.11
N GLU A 125 16.90 -8.75 -31.09
CA GLU A 125 15.67 -9.52 -31.43
C GLU A 125 14.58 -9.41 -30.31
N LEU A 126 14.74 -8.50 -29.36
CA LEU A 126 13.77 -8.31 -28.27
C LEU A 126 12.73 -7.25 -28.63
N GLU A 127 11.47 -7.65 -28.56
CA GLU A 127 10.36 -6.72 -28.71
C GLU A 127 10.24 -5.78 -27.49
N SER A 128 9.88 -4.51 -27.74
CA SER A 128 9.47 -3.54 -26.73
C SER A 128 10.51 -3.18 -25.67
N ILE A 129 11.80 -3.02 -26.05
CA ILE A 129 12.87 -2.63 -25.13
C ILE A 129 12.57 -1.30 -24.44
N SER A 130 12.06 -0.31 -25.19
CA SER A 130 11.68 1.01 -24.66
C SER A 130 10.65 0.89 -23.52
N GLN A 131 9.64 0.03 -23.70
CA GLN A 131 8.62 -0.25 -22.69
C GLN A 131 9.24 -0.92 -21.45
N ARG A 132 10.16 -1.87 -21.62
CA ARG A 132 10.85 -2.54 -20.50
C ARG A 132 11.70 -1.56 -19.69
N VAL A 133 12.42 -0.66 -20.36
CA VAL A 133 13.27 0.34 -19.70
C VAL A 133 12.43 1.40 -18.98
N GLN A 134 11.31 1.83 -19.55
CA GLN A 134 10.46 2.86 -18.97
C GLN A 134 9.43 2.29 -18.01
N ASP A 135 8.50 1.44 -18.52
CA ASP A 135 7.33 0.99 -17.76
C ASP A 135 7.66 -0.10 -16.74
N ASP A 136 8.45 -1.12 -17.15
CA ASP A 136 8.77 -2.20 -16.23
C ASP A 136 9.71 -1.74 -15.10
N ALA A 137 10.67 -0.84 -15.39
CA ALA A 137 11.49 -0.23 -14.34
C ALA A 137 10.65 0.65 -13.39
N TYR A 138 9.65 1.38 -13.91
CA TYR A 138 8.71 2.14 -13.08
C TYR A 138 7.83 1.22 -12.23
N LYS A 139 7.23 0.18 -12.83
CA LYS A 139 6.38 -0.79 -12.13
C LYS A 139 7.15 -1.54 -11.05
N LEU A 140 8.41 -1.91 -11.33
CA LEU A 140 9.28 -2.55 -10.34
C LEU A 140 9.43 -1.67 -9.09
N THR A 141 9.83 -0.43 -9.27
CA THR A 141 10.13 0.46 -8.13
C THR A 141 8.87 0.87 -7.37
N LYS A 142 7.76 1.12 -8.09
CA LYS A 142 6.47 1.38 -7.46
C LYS A 142 5.93 0.16 -6.70
N GLY A 143 6.07 -1.04 -7.27
CA GLY A 143 5.66 -2.28 -6.61
C GLY A 143 6.51 -2.58 -5.37
N ILE A 144 7.82 -2.30 -5.44
CA ILE A 144 8.72 -2.44 -4.27
C ILE A 144 8.33 -1.44 -3.18
N ASP A 145 8.07 -0.17 -3.51
CA ASP A 145 7.61 0.83 -2.54
C ASP A 145 6.35 0.34 -1.80
N SER A 146 5.34 -0.12 -2.55
CA SER A 146 4.09 -0.63 -1.98
C SER A 146 4.29 -1.89 -1.14
N LEU A 147 5.06 -2.87 -1.64
CA LEU A 147 5.27 -4.14 -0.96
C LEU A 147 6.16 -4.01 0.26
N VAL A 148 7.25 -3.22 0.18
CA VAL A 148 8.15 -3.02 1.33
C VAL A 148 7.39 -2.36 2.47
N GLN A 149 6.60 -1.33 2.20
CA GLN A 149 5.78 -0.70 3.23
C GLN A 149 4.75 -1.70 3.78
N GLY A 150 3.94 -2.33 2.92
CA GLY A 150 2.88 -3.22 3.37
C GLY A 150 3.38 -4.46 4.11
N VAL A 151 4.33 -5.19 3.52
CA VAL A 151 4.84 -6.45 4.10
C VAL A 151 5.67 -6.18 5.35
N LEU A 152 6.53 -5.15 5.34
CA LEU A 152 7.36 -4.82 6.50
C LEU A 152 6.50 -4.41 7.70
N ILE A 153 5.49 -3.55 7.49
CA ILE A 153 4.55 -3.16 8.54
C ILE A 153 3.82 -4.39 9.09
N ALA A 154 3.26 -5.22 8.20
CA ALA A 154 2.52 -6.41 8.59
C ALA A 154 3.38 -7.40 9.41
N LEU A 155 4.61 -7.65 8.97
CA LEU A 155 5.54 -8.50 9.71
C LEU A 155 5.88 -7.89 11.07
N LEU A 156 6.20 -6.60 11.14
CA LEU A 156 6.51 -5.93 12.40
C LEU A 156 5.31 -5.96 13.36
N GLN A 157 4.09 -5.73 12.88
CA GLN A 157 2.88 -5.84 13.70
C GLN A 157 2.72 -7.25 14.27
N VAL A 158 2.82 -8.28 13.43
CA VAL A 158 2.69 -9.68 13.89
C VAL A 158 3.80 -10.03 14.89
N PHE A 159 5.07 -9.77 14.55
CA PHE A 159 6.19 -10.12 15.43
C PHE A 159 6.21 -9.34 16.75
N THR A 160 5.64 -8.14 16.77
CA THR A 160 5.60 -7.29 17.97
C THR A 160 4.38 -7.62 18.84
N PHE A 161 3.21 -7.80 18.25
CA PHE A 161 1.96 -7.95 18.99
C PHE A 161 1.59 -9.41 19.30
N LEU A 162 2.09 -10.39 18.55
CA LEU A 162 1.82 -11.79 18.84
C LEU A 162 2.43 -12.24 20.21
N PRO A 163 3.71 -11.91 20.54
CA PRO A 163 4.25 -12.16 21.86
C PRO A 163 3.55 -11.37 22.98
N LEU A 164 3.12 -10.12 22.70
CA LEU A 164 2.33 -9.34 23.65
C LEU A 164 0.99 -10.00 23.92
N LEU A 165 0.26 -10.40 22.89
CA LEU A 165 -1.01 -11.12 23.02
C LEU A 165 -0.85 -12.41 23.81
N TRP A 166 0.22 -13.17 23.55
CA TRP A 166 0.56 -14.36 24.31
C TRP A 166 0.82 -14.03 25.79
N SER A 167 1.63 -13.02 26.10
CA SER A 167 1.97 -12.64 27.47
C SER A 167 0.76 -12.18 28.27
N LEU A 168 -0.13 -11.37 27.65
CA LEU A 168 -1.34 -10.87 28.29
C LEU A 168 -2.36 -12.00 28.57
N THR A 169 -2.45 -12.99 27.68
CA THR A 169 -3.40 -14.09 27.83
C THR A 169 -2.87 -15.24 28.67
N SER A 170 -1.54 -15.40 28.79
CA SER A 170 -0.93 -16.48 29.58
C SER A 170 -1.19 -16.36 31.10
N SER A 171 -1.45 -15.15 31.58
CA SER A 171 -1.82 -14.90 32.97
C SER A 171 -3.27 -15.26 33.32
N LEU A 172 -4.11 -15.55 32.31
CA LEU A 172 -5.53 -15.84 32.48
C LEU A 172 -5.77 -17.35 32.55
N PRO A 173 -6.36 -17.86 33.63
CA PRO A 173 -6.64 -19.32 33.78
C PRO A 173 -7.62 -19.77 32.69
N GLY A 174 -7.24 -20.82 31.95
CA GLY A 174 -8.04 -21.39 30.87
C GLY A 174 -7.93 -20.72 29.51
N LEU A 175 -7.25 -19.57 29.40
CA LEU A 175 -7.10 -18.82 28.15
C LEU A 175 -5.66 -18.83 27.59
N ALA A 176 -4.68 -19.35 28.32
CA ALA A 176 -3.28 -19.36 27.93
C ALA A 176 -3.08 -19.96 26.53
N GLY A 177 -2.68 -19.13 25.57
CA GLY A 177 -2.41 -19.53 24.20
C GLY A 177 -3.64 -19.81 23.31
N HIS A 178 -4.83 -20.03 23.88
CA HIS A 178 -6.04 -20.32 23.08
C HIS A 178 -6.44 -19.13 22.22
N LEU A 179 -6.38 -17.91 22.74
CA LEU A 179 -6.74 -16.71 21.98
C LEU A 179 -5.79 -16.47 20.80
N VAL A 180 -4.48 -16.76 20.98
CA VAL A 180 -3.50 -16.72 19.89
C VAL A 180 -3.81 -17.77 18.83
N ALA A 181 -4.12 -19.01 19.24
CA ALA A 181 -4.47 -20.07 18.31
C ALA A 181 -5.77 -19.76 17.55
N ILE A 182 -6.77 -19.19 18.24
CA ILE A 182 -8.02 -18.74 17.62
C ILE A 182 -7.74 -17.62 16.62
N ASN A 183 -6.92 -16.63 16.97
CA ASN A 183 -6.54 -15.53 16.07
C ASN A 183 -5.89 -16.05 14.78
N LEU A 184 -4.89 -16.94 14.91
CA LEU A 184 -4.23 -17.56 13.76
C LEU A 184 -5.19 -18.43 12.94
N GLY A 185 -6.03 -19.23 13.60
CA GLY A 185 -7.04 -20.06 12.94
C GLY A 185 -8.08 -19.24 12.19
N ALA A 186 -8.57 -18.17 12.80
CA ALA A 186 -9.52 -17.25 12.20
C ALA A 186 -8.91 -16.53 11.00
N ALA A 187 -7.70 -15.99 11.13
CA ALA A 187 -6.98 -15.38 10.02
C ALA A 187 -6.81 -16.38 8.85
N LEU A 188 -6.35 -17.62 9.12
CA LEU A 188 -6.17 -18.64 8.10
C LEU A 188 -7.51 -19.03 7.43
N SER A 189 -8.59 -19.15 8.21
CA SER A 189 -9.93 -19.44 7.67
C SER A 189 -10.44 -18.31 6.77
N GLY A 190 -10.25 -17.04 7.19
CA GLY A 190 -10.58 -15.87 6.39
C GLY A 190 -9.85 -15.86 5.07
N ILE A 191 -8.56 -16.21 5.06
CA ILE A 191 -7.75 -16.38 3.87
C ILE A 191 -8.31 -17.46 2.94
N ALA A 192 -8.56 -18.64 3.49
CA ALA A 192 -9.03 -19.78 2.71
C ALA A 192 -10.37 -19.44 2.03
N ILE A 193 -11.32 -18.88 2.77
CA ILE A 193 -12.62 -18.48 2.24
C ILE A 193 -12.48 -17.35 1.24
N SER A 194 -11.69 -16.30 1.55
CA SER A 194 -11.44 -15.18 0.61
C SER A 194 -10.80 -15.68 -0.68
N SER A 195 -9.91 -16.67 -0.61
CA SER A 195 -9.29 -17.28 -1.80
C SER A 195 -10.32 -18.04 -2.64
N VAL A 196 -11.27 -18.73 -2.02
CA VAL A 196 -12.34 -19.43 -2.74
C VAL A 196 -13.30 -18.45 -3.40
N VAL A 197 -13.78 -17.47 -2.66
CA VAL A 197 -14.70 -16.43 -3.16
C VAL A 197 -14.02 -15.56 -4.23
N GLY A 198 -12.75 -15.21 -4.04
CA GLY A 198 -11.98 -14.34 -4.94
C GLY A 198 -11.51 -15.02 -6.23
N ARG A 199 -11.47 -16.34 -6.34
CA ARG A 199 -11.00 -17.05 -7.55
C ARG A 199 -11.73 -16.64 -8.81
N TYR A 200 -13.03 -16.53 -8.72
CA TYR A 200 -13.88 -16.18 -9.87
C TYR A 200 -13.68 -14.70 -10.25
N LEU A 201 -13.42 -13.84 -9.28
CA LEU A 201 -13.14 -12.43 -9.48
C LEU A 201 -11.89 -12.21 -10.35
N ILE A 202 -10.81 -12.99 -10.12
CA ILE A 202 -9.58 -12.93 -10.92
C ILE A 202 -9.88 -13.25 -12.40
N THR A 203 -10.72 -14.25 -12.64
CA THR A 203 -11.12 -14.62 -14.01
C THR A 203 -11.95 -13.54 -14.69
N LEU A 204 -12.90 -12.94 -13.96
CA LEU A 204 -13.71 -11.84 -14.46
C LEU A 204 -12.88 -10.60 -14.76
N GLU A 205 -11.93 -10.26 -13.89
CA GLU A 205 -11.02 -9.14 -14.10
C GLU A 205 -10.14 -9.34 -15.34
N TYR A 206 -9.62 -10.56 -15.54
CA TYR A 206 -8.88 -10.90 -16.76
C TYR A 206 -9.74 -10.77 -18.03
N GLN A 207 -11.00 -11.25 -18.00
CA GLN A 207 -11.93 -11.12 -19.12
C GLN A 207 -12.26 -9.65 -19.39
N ASN A 208 -12.48 -8.87 -18.34
CA ASN A 208 -12.73 -7.43 -18.47
C ASN A 208 -11.55 -6.70 -19.12
N GLN A 209 -10.32 -6.99 -18.71
CA GLN A 209 -9.11 -6.43 -19.32
C GLN A 209 -8.96 -6.82 -20.79
N ALA A 210 -9.34 -8.05 -21.16
CA ALA A 210 -9.30 -8.50 -22.56
C ALA A 210 -10.30 -7.73 -23.45
N VAL A 211 -11.53 -7.51 -22.96
CA VAL A 211 -12.55 -6.73 -23.70
C VAL A 211 -12.15 -5.26 -23.80
N GLU A 212 -11.60 -4.69 -22.72
CA GLU A 212 -11.06 -3.33 -22.69
C GLU A 212 -9.94 -3.14 -23.72
N ALA A 213 -9.02 -4.11 -23.79
CA ALA A 213 -7.92 -4.10 -24.78
C ALA A 213 -8.46 -4.19 -26.22
N ALA A 214 -9.49 -4.98 -26.46
CA ALA A 214 -10.13 -5.08 -27.77
C ALA A 214 -10.81 -3.76 -28.19
N PHE A 215 -11.52 -3.12 -27.27
CA PHE A 215 -12.15 -1.82 -27.51
C PHE A 215 -11.10 -0.72 -27.78
N ARG A 216 -10.05 -0.65 -26.96
CA ARG A 216 -8.93 0.27 -27.18
C ARG A 216 -8.25 0.07 -28.52
N LYS A 217 -8.02 -1.19 -28.94
CA LYS A 217 -7.39 -1.52 -30.20
C LYS A 217 -8.19 -0.98 -31.39
N GLU A 218 -9.52 -1.10 -31.35
CA GLU A 218 -10.41 -0.58 -32.38
C GLU A 218 -10.32 0.95 -32.48
N LEU A 219 -10.27 1.64 -31.34
CA LEU A 219 -10.13 3.09 -31.29
C LEU A 219 -8.76 3.58 -31.82
N VAL A 220 -7.68 2.89 -31.49
CA VAL A 220 -6.33 3.23 -31.98
C VAL A 220 -6.25 3.06 -33.51
N TYR A 221 -6.77 1.98 -34.05
CA TYR A 221 -6.79 1.78 -35.50
C TYR A 221 -7.67 2.83 -36.22
N ALA A 222 -8.75 3.28 -35.58
CA ALA A 222 -9.55 4.38 -36.10
C ALA A 222 -8.78 5.72 -36.09
N GLU A 223 -8.01 5.98 -35.02
CA GLU A 223 -7.14 7.16 -34.90
C GLU A 223 -6.02 7.17 -35.94
N ASP A 224 -5.42 6.01 -36.21
CA ASP A 224 -4.39 5.81 -37.23
C ASP A 224 -4.94 5.83 -38.67
N GLY A 225 -6.25 5.99 -38.87
CA GLY A 225 -6.90 6.05 -40.17
C GLY A 225 -6.89 4.74 -40.96
N VAL A 226 -6.82 3.59 -40.28
CA VAL A 226 -6.83 2.27 -40.91
C VAL A 226 -8.24 1.99 -41.44
N GLU A 227 -8.35 1.78 -42.76
CA GLU A 227 -9.63 1.49 -43.41
C GLU A 227 -10.32 0.23 -42.82
N GLY A 228 -11.60 0.34 -42.54
CA GLY A 228 -12.43 -0.76 -41.98
C GLY A 228 -12.46 -0.81 -40.44
N PHE A 229 -11.70 0.03 -39.75
CA PHE A 229 -11.74 0.16 -38.29
C PHE A 229 -12.47 1.44 -37.85
N GLY A 230 -12.88 1.48 -36.57
CA GLY A 230 -13.56 2.64 -36.01
C GLY A 230 -15.00 2.81 -36.44
N LEU A 231 -15.61 1.79 -37.04
CA LEU A 231 -17.03 1.79 -37.36
C LEU A 231 -17.87 1.95 -36.09
N ILE A 232 -18.72 2.98 -36.03
CA ILE A 232 -19.58 3.28 -34.88
C ILE A 232 -20.32 2.04 -34.38
N ALA A 233 -20.82 1.19 -35.29
CA ALA A 233 -21.53 -0.03 -34.96
C ALA A 233 -20.62 -1.06 -34.22
N VAL A 234 -19.35 -1.16 -34.62
CA VAL A 234 -18.37 -2.07 -33.99
C VAL A 234 -17.98 -1.53 -32.61
N CYS A 235 -17.67 -0.27 -32.53
CA CYS A 235 -17.33 0.41 -31.25
C CYS A 235 -18.51 0.30 -30.27
N HIS A 236 -19.73 0.51 -30.72
CA HIS A 236 -20.93 0.39 -29.91
C HIS A 236 -21.12 -1.03 -29.37
N ARG A 237 -20.99 -2.05 -30.25
CA ARG A 237 -21.06 -3.46 -29.83
C ARG A 237 -20.01 -3.82 -28.81
N LEU A 238 -18.73 -3.41 -29.00
CA LEU A 238 -17.65 -3.66 -28.06
C LEU A 238 -17.91 -2.97 -26.72
N PHE A 239 -18.40 -1.74 -26.74
CA PHE A 239 -18.75 -1.02 -25.51
C PHE A 239 -19.93 -1.67 -24.76
N TYR A 240 -20.94 -2.19 -25.45
CA TYR A 240 -22.02 -2.94 -24.78
C TYR A 240 -21.51 -4.25 -24.17
N THR A 241 -20.58 -4.94 -24.83
CA THR A 241 -19.94 -6.13 -24.26
C THR A 241 -19.14 -5.75 -23.02
N LEU A 242 -18.36 -4.67 -23.10
CA LEU A 242 -17.61 -4.12 -21.97
C LEU A 242 -18.53 -3.78 -20.79
N ARG A 243 -19.62 -3.08 -21.05
CA ARG A 243 -20.64 -2.75 -20.05
C ARG A 243 -21.20 -4.00 -19.36
N ALA A 244 -21.53 -5.03 -20.12
CA ALA A 244 -22.05 -6.27 -19.55
C ALA A 244 -21.02 -6.97 -18.64
N GLN A 245 -19.74 -6.98 -19.04
CA GLN A 245 -18.65 -7.51 -18.23
C GLN A 245 -18.46 -6.70 -16.93
N TYR A 246 -18.51 -5.38 -17.01
CA TYR A 246 -18.41 -4.53 -15.79
C TYR A 246 -19.57 -4.79 -14.82
N TYR A 247 -20.81 -4.93 -15.29
CA TYR A 247 -21.93 -5.24 -14.39
C TYR A 247 -21.77 -6.61 -13.73
N THR A 248 -21.27 -7.60 -14.46
CA THR A 248 -20.98 -8.92 -13.88
C THR A 248 -19.86 -8.83 -12.85
N LEU A 249 -18.79 -8.06 -13.14
CA LEU A 249 -17.69 -7.82 -12.23
C LEU A 249 -18.18 -7.11 -10.96
N PHE A 250 -18.97 -6.05 -11.07
CA PHE A 250 -19.51 -5.31 -9.93
C PHE A 250 -20.38 -6.16 -9.01
N LEU A 251 -21.20 -7.05 -9.58
CA LEU A 251 -22.00 -7.98 -8.79
C LEU A 251 -21.12 -8.96 -7.99
N HIS A 252 -20.01 -9.43 -8.55
CA HIS A 252 -19.11 -10.32 -7.84
C HIS A 252 -18.23 -9.56 -6.82
N LEU A 253 -17.87 -8.31 -7.12
CA LEU A 253 -17.16 -7.44 -6.17
C LEU A 253 -18.01 -7.21 -4.92
N ILE A 254 -19.32 -6.91 -5.04
CA ILE A 254 -20.16 -6.69 -3.86
C ILE A 254 -20.27 -7.92 -2.96
N TYR A 255 -20.33 -9.14 -3.54
CA TYR A 255 -20.31 -10.37 -2.72
C TYR A 255 -18.99 -10.53 -1.96
N PHE A 256 -17.87 -10.20 -2.62
CA PHE A 256 -16.56 -10.27 -2.00
C PHE A 256 -16.40 -9.23 -0.89
N GLU A 257 -16.82 -8.00 -1.13
CA GLU A 257 -16.80 -6.91 -0.14
C GLU A 257 -17.71 -7.20 1.06
N LEU A 258 -18.92 -7.75 0.81
CA LEU A 258 -19.82 -8.18 1.88
C LEU A 258 -19.20 -9.28 2.74
N TRP A 259 -18.54 -10.26 2.11
CA TRP A 259 -17.81 -11.29 2.82
C TRP A 259 -16.71 -10.68 3.69
N GLN A 260 -15.88 -9.81 3.13
CA GLN A 260 -14.81 -9.14 3.88
C GLN A 260 -15.36 -8.32 5.05
N ALA A 261 -16.43 -7.55 4.82
CA ALA A 261 -17.05 -6.76 5.88
C ALA A 261 -17.60 -7.64 7.00
N LEU A 262 -18.28 -8.74 6.65
CA LEU A 262 -18.79 -9.70 7.62
C LEU A 262 -17.64 -10.36 8.43
N PHE A 263 -16.60 -10.82 7.73
CA PHE A 263 -15.43 -11.42 8.37
C PHE A 263 -14.78 -10.46 9.36
N ASN A 264 -14.52 -9.20 8.97
CA ASN A 264 -13.91 -8.21 9.85
C ASN A 264 -14.78 -7.95 11.10
N ARG A 265 -16.11 -7.92 10.95
CA ARG A 265 -17.02 -7.75 12.10
C ARG A 265 -17.03 -8.96 13.03
N CYS A 266 -16.95 -10.18 12.47
CA CYS A 266 -16.83 -11.39 13.27
C CYS A 266 -15.50 -11.41 14.06
N GLU A 267 -14.39 -11.01 13.42
CA GLU A 267 -13.08 -10.90 14.07
C GLU A 267 -13.07 -9.90 15.24
N GLU A 268 -13.72 -8.74 15.10
CA GLU A 268 -13.86 -7.76 16.18
C GLU A 268 -14.63 -8.33 17.39
N LEU A 269 -15.56 -9.25 17.17
CA LEU A 269 -16.37 -9.84 18.24
C LEU A 269 -15.65 -10.97 19.00
N ILE A 270 -14.67 -11.63 18.40
CA ILE A 270 -14.00 -12.80 19.02
C ILE A 270 -13.40 -12.47 20.40
N PRO A 271 -12.55 -11.44 20.57
CA PRO A 271 -12.04 -11.11 21.89
C PRO A 271 -13.14 -10.70 22.87
N MET A 272 -14.22 -10.06 22.42
CA MET A 272 -15.34 -9.67 23.27
C MET A 272 -16.09 -10.89 23.81
N LEU A 273 -16.32 -11.90 22.97
CA LEU A 273 -17.01 -13.14 23.36
C LEU A 273 -16.17 -14.00 24.31
N ILE A 274 -14.86 -14.07 24.06
CA ILE A 274 -13.96 -14.94 24.83
C ILE A 274 -13.62 -14.33 26.19
N LEU A 275 -13.38 -13.00 26.22
CA LEU A 275 -12.97 -12.31 27.44
C LEU A 275 -14.14 -11.77 28.26
N GLY A 276 -15.36 -11.73 27.69
CA GLY A 276 -16.54 -11.16 28.35
C GLY A 276 -16.81 -11.76 29.73
N ASP A 277 -16.79 -13.07 29.86
CA ASP A 277 -16.98 -13.76 31.13
C ASP A 277 -15.94 -13.37 32.18
N ALA A 278 -14.66 -13.25 31.77
CA ALA A 278 -13.58 -12.84 32.66
C ALA A 278 -13.75 -11.38 33.16
N VAL A 279 -14.29 -10.50 32.30
CA VAL A 279 -14.65 -9.11 32.68
C VAL A 279 -15.79 -9.10 33.68
N TYR A 280 -16.89 -9.84 33.41
CA TYR A 280 -18.06 -9.90 34.29
C TYR A 280 -17.75 -10.51 35.66
N GLN A 281 -16.84 -11.48 35.71
CA GLN A 281 -16.36 -12.10 36.95
C GLN A 281 -15.34 -11.24 37.70
N GLY A 282 -14.91 -10.11 37.12
CA GLY A 282 -13.87 -9.25 37.71
C GLY A 282 -12.46 -9.83 37.68
N ASN A 283 -12.21 -10.88 36.89
CA ASN A 283 -10.91 -11.53 36.76
C ASN A 283 -9.91 -10.72 35.94
N ILE A 284 -10.39 -9.80 35.11
CA ILE A 284 -9.59 -8.87 34.32
C ILE A 284 -10.17 -7.47 34.41
N SER A 285 -9.29 -6.46 34.39
CA SER A 285 -9.69 -5.06 34.31
C SER A 285 -10.14 -4.67 32.90
N LEU A 286 -10.90 -3.57 32.80
CA LEU A 286 -11.31 -3.02 31.52
C LEU A 286 -10.09 -2.64 30.64
N GLY A 287 -9.03 -2.12 31.25
CA GLY A 287 -7.80 -1.78 30.54
C GLY A 287 -7.10 -3.03 29.98
N THR A 288 -7.01 -4.11 30.74
CA THR A 288 -6.46 -5.38 30.25
C THR A 288 -7.29 -5.94 29.08
N PHE A 289 -8.62 -5.86 29.18
CA PHE A 289 -9.53 -6.25 28.09
C PHE A 289 -9.25 -5.45 26.82
N MET A 290 -9.10 -4.11 26.93
CA MET A 290 -8.82 -3.23 25.79
C MET A 290 -7.43 -3.48 25.19
N GLN A 291 -6.42 -3.77 26.03
CA GLN A 291 -5.08 -4.14 25.55
C GLN A 291 -5.10 -5.45 24.74
N ILE A 292 -5.75 -6.47 25.26
CA ILE A 292 -5.85 -7.79 24.59
C ILE A 292 -6.61 -7.63 23.27
N SER A 293 -7.74 -6.91 23.28
CA SER A 293 -8.54 -6.65 22.06
C SER A 293 -7.76 -5.89 21.01
N GLY A 294 -7.02 -4.84 21.42
CA GLY A 294 -6.16 -4.06 20.53
C GLY A 294 -5.00 -4.88 19.95
N ALA A 295 -4.35 -5.70 20.77
CA ALA A 295 -3.28 -6.60 20.33
C ALA A 295 -3.81 -7.66 19.36
N TYR A 296 -4.98 -8.26 19.65
CA TYR A 296 -5.66 -9.21 18.78
C TYR A 296 -5.94 -8.62 17.40
N GLN A 297 -6.57 -7.44 17.34
CA GLN A 297 -6.91 -6.76 16.10
C GLN A 297 -5.64 -6.39 15.29
N THR A 298 -4.57 -5.98 15.96
CA THR A 298 -3.31 -5.64 15.29
C THR A 298 -2.67 -6.88 14.64
N VAL A 299 -2.68 -8.04 15.31
CA VAL A 299 -2.18 -9.29 14.74
C VAL A 299 -3.04 -9.73 13.55
N THR A 300 -4.37 -9.74 13.70
CA THR A 300 -5.30 -10.07 12.62
C THR A 300 -5.09 -9.15 11.41
N GLY A 301 -4.98 -7.84 11.63
CA GLY A 301 -4.73 -6.84 10.58
C GLY A 301 -3.42 -7.10 9.84
N GLY A 302 -2.33 -7.41 10.56
CA GLY A 302 -1.04 -7.75 9.98
C GLY A 302 -1.12 -9.02 9.12
N LEU A 303 -1.73 -10.08 9.62
CA LEU A 303 -1.90 -11.34 8.86
C LEU A 303 -2.75 -11.13 7.60
N THR A 304 -3.87 -10.43 7.71
CA THR A 304 -4.76 -10.13 6.58
C THR A 304 -4.06 -9.28 5.53
N MET A 305 -3.26 -8.30 5.93
CA MET A 305 -2.51 -7.44 5.02
C MET A 305 -1.48 -8.21 4.18
N LEU A 306 -0.77 -9.18 4.75
CA LEU A 306 0.18 -10.04 4.02
C LEU A 306 -0.49 -10.76 2.84
N ILE A 307 -1.75 -11.13 3.00
CA ILE A 307 -2.49 -11.87 2.00
C ILE A 307 -3.08 -10.97 0.94
N GLN A 308 -3.61 -9.82 1.32
CA GLN A 308 -4.13 -8.82 0.37
C GLN A 308 -3.04 -8.36 -0.60
N ARG A 309 -1.78 -8.34 -0.17
CA ARG A 309 -0.62 -7.99 -1.01
C ARG A 309 -0.14 -9.10 -1.95
N TRP A 310 -0.73 -10.31 -1.89
CA TRP A 310 -0.29 -11.45 -2.72
C TRP A 310 -0.43 -11.20 -4.22
N VAL A 311 -1.47 -10.50 -4.66
CA VAL A 311 -1.69 -10.14 -6.07
C VAL A 311 -0.58 -9.18 -6.54
N GLU A 312 -0.31 -8.11 -5.79
CA GLU A 312 0.75 -7.15 -6.08
C GLU A 312 2.13 -7.84 -6.14
N PHE A 313 2.38 -8.82 -5.26
CA PHE A 313 3.61 -9.60 -5.26
C PHE A 313 3.76 -10.44 -6.54
N ASN A 314 2.71 -11.09 -7.02
CA ASN A 314 2.74 -11.85 -8.26
C ASN A 314 2.94 -10.96 -9.50
N GLU A 315 2.31 -9.79 -9.53
CA GLU A 315 2.55 -8.79 -10.58
C GLU A 315 4.02 -8.35 -10.59
N LEU A 316 4.58 -8.05 -9.42
CA LEU A 316 5.98 -7.68 -9.29
C LEU A 316 6.92 -8.79 -9.76
N LEU A 317 6.64 -10.06 -9.44
CA LEU A 317 7.42 -11.20 -9.92
C LEU A 317 7.43 -11.28 -11.45
N SER A 318 6.31 -10.98 -12.12
CA SER A 318 6.22 -10.96 -13.57
C SER A 318 7.10 -9.86 -14.18
N VAL A 319 7.07 -8.66 -13.59
CA VAL A 319 7.93 -7.52 -13.98
C VAL A 319 9.41 -7.87 -13.79
N VAL A 320 9.76 -8.47 -12.65
CA VAL A 320 11.13 -8.93 -12.37
C VAL A 320 11.62 -9.96 -13.40
N ARG A 321 10.75 -10.89 -13.84
CA ARG A 321 11.12 -11.87 -14.89
C ARG A 321 11.43 -11.19 -16.22
N ARG A 322 10.60 -10.24 -16.67
CA ARG A 322 10.82 -9.48 -17.92
C ARG A 322 12.10 -8.65 -17.88
N LEU A 323 12.36 -7.98 -16.75
CA LEU A 323 13.59 -7.21 -16.57
C LEU A 323 14.84 -8.09 -16.48
N LYS A 324 14.76 -9.30 -15.88
CA LYS A 324 15.84 -10.27 -15.89
C LYS A 324 16.14 -10.79 -17.31
N GLU A 325 15.12 -10.98 -18.13
CA GLU A 325 15.29 -11.37 -19.52
C GLU A 325 16.02 -10.25 -20.30
N LEU A 326 15.60 -8.99 -20.14
CA LEU A 326 16.31 -7.85 -20.71
C LEU A 326 17.77 -7.77 -20.22
N ASP A 327 18.00 -8.00 -18.93
CA ASP A 327 19.35 -7.95 -18.33
C ASP A 327 20.30 -9.04 -18.89
N ARG A 328 19.75 -10.20 -19.28
CA ARG A 328 20.51 -11.30 -19.92
C ARG A 328 20.83 -11.03 -21.39
N THR A 329 19.98 -10.30 -22.10
CA THR A 329 20.18 -10.00 -23.54
C THR A 329 21.06 -8.80 -23.77
N LEU A 330 21.16 -7.90 -22.79
CA LEU A 330 22.08 -6.78 -22.86
C LEU A 330 23.51 -7.24 -22.54
N PRO A 331 24.55 -6.66 -23.20
CA PRO A 331 25.95 -7.00 -22.92
C PRO A 331 26.30 -6.72 -21.46
N PRO A 332 27.22 -7.46 -20.84
CA PRO A 332 27.67 -7.20 -19.48
C PRO A 332 28.31 -5.81 -19.37
N ASN A 333 28.21 -5.22 -18.16
CA ASN A 333 28.76 -3.90 -17.85
C ASN A 333 30.29 -3.89 -17.99
N GLY A 334 30.80 -3.54 -19.17
CA GLY A 334 32.23 -3.29 -19.38
C GLY A 334 32.58 -1.84 -19.06
N GLY A 335 32.85 -1.50 -17.80
CA GLY A 335 33.43 -0.20 -17.43
C GLY A 335 32.51 1.02 -17.34
N VAL A 336 31.19 0.82 -17.25
CA VAL A 336 30.15 1.86 -17.23
C VAL A 336 30.25 2.85 -16.07
N GLU A 337 30.84 2.46 -14.94
CA GLU A 337 30.93 3.32 -13.75
C GLU A 337 31.73 4.60 -14.01
N THR A 338 32.72 4.56 -14.90
CA THR A 338 33.60 5.73 -15.17
C THR A 338 32.89 6.78 -16.04
N GLU A 339 32.00 6.39 -16.93
CA GLU A 339 31.32 7.31 -17.86
C GLU A 339 30.07 7.95 -17.24
N LEU A 340 29.39 7.23 -16.31
CA LEU A 340 28.28 7.76 -15.51
C LEU A 340 28.72 8.81 -14.48
N MET A 341 30.02 8.90 -14.16
CA MET A 341 30.59 9.91 -13.28
C MET A 341 30.81 11.27 -13.98
N GLN A 342 30.77 11.32 -15.30
CA GLN A 342 30.86 12.59 -15.99
C GLN A 342 29.48 13.28 -15.94
N PRO A 343 29.42 14.55 -15.51
CA PRO A 343 28.20 15.34 -15.67
C PRO A 343 27.86 15.34 -17.19
N PRO A 344 26.55 15.37 -17.56
CA PRO A 344 26.18 15.46 -18.96
C PRO A 344 26.99 16.60 -19.57
N VAL A 345 27.85 16.24 -20.55
CA VAL A 345 28.58 17.26 -21.32
C VAL A 345 27.48 18.15 -21.88
N ALA A 346 27.46 19.40 -21.45
CA ALA A 346 26.58 20.39 -22.04
C ALA A 346 26.85 20.30 -23.54
N VAL A 347 25.89 19.78 -24.31
CA VAL A 347 25.93 19.79 -25.75
C VAL A 347 25.86 21.27 -26.12
N ALA A 348 27.05 21.89 -26.19
CA ALA A 348 27.21 23.25 -26.64
C ALA A 348 26.68 23.32 -28.07
N GLY A 349 25.52 23.90 -28.19
CA GLY A 349 24.99 24.55 -29.36
C GLY A 349 25.27 23.96 -30.75
N THR A 350 24.32 23.14 -31.25
CA THR A 350 24.09 23.06 -32.70
C THR A 350 22.63 22.77 -33.07
N HIS A 351 21.67 22.94 -32.17
CA HIS A 351 20.24 22.94 -32.51
C HIS A 351 19.40 23.92 -31.68
N ALA A 352 19.97 25.12 -31.36
CA ALA A 352 19.23 26.21 -30.75
C ALA A 352 18.80 27.25 -31.82
N ALA A 353 18.27 26.78 -32.95
CA ALA A 353 17.62 27.65 -33.92
C ALA A 353 16.57 26.85 -34.69
N LYS A 354 15.42 26.68 -34.10
CA LYS A 354 14.07 26.41 -34.62
C LYS A 354 13.37 25.37 -33.76
N GLU A 355 12.81 25.84 -32.69
CA GLU A 355 11.56 25.37 -32.07
C GLU A 355 11.37 26.12 -30.76
N SER A 356 11.17 27.44 -30.85
CA SER A 356 10.49 28.19 -29.80
C SER A 356 8.97 27.91 -29.95
N THR A 357 8.54 26.73 -29.57
CA THR A 357 7.13 26.54 -29.28
C THR A 357 6.96 26.94 -27.81
N PRO A 358 6.25 28.03 -27.50
CA PRO A 358 6.00 28.40 -26.12
C PRO A 358 5.15 27.27 -25.47
N LEU A 359 5.58 26.81 -24.33
CA LEU A 359 4.75 26.01 -23.41
C LEU A 359 3.45 26.78 -23.21
N MET A 360 2.40 26.36 -23.89
CA MET A 360 1.06 26.91 -23.77
C MET A 360 0.62 26.73 -22.32
N GLY A 361 0.61 27.82 -21.57
CA GLY A 361 -0.01 27.88 -20.27
C GLY A 361 -1.47 27.44 -20.39
N TYR A 362 -1.86 26.50 -19.57
CA TYR A 362 -3.25 26.13 -19.37
C TYR A 362 -3.96 27.31 -18.71
N VAL A 363 -4.43 28.26 -19.53
CA VAL A 363 -5.38 29.28 -19.11
C VAL A 363 -6.76 28.73 -19.50
N GLY A 364 -7.56 28.45 -18.48
CA GLY A 364 -8.93 28.01 -18.64
C GLY A 364 -9.74 29.00 -19.46
N SER A 365 -10.18 28.57 -20.63
CA SER A 365 -11.20 29.24 -21.40
C SER A 365 -12.56 28.59 -21.12
N GLY A 366 -13.36 29.27 -20.30
CA GLY A 366 -14.78 28.99 -20.17
C GLY A 366 -15.51 29.13 -21.51
N PRO A 367 -16.70 28.52 -21.68
CA PRO A 367 -17.41 28.49 -22.95
C PRO A 367 -17.90 29.87 -23.34
N ARG A 368 -17.44 30.39 -24.50
CA ARG A 368 -18.06 31.53 -25.17
C ARG A 368 -19.39 31.03 -25.78
N THR A 369 -20.48 31.48 -25.21
CA THR A 369 -21.81 31.48 -25.84
C THR A 369 -21.77 32.35 -27.08
N VAL A 370 -21.80 31.73 -28.24
CA VAL A 370 -22.15 32.40 -29.50
C VAL A 370 -23.65 32.32 -29.62
N VAL A 371 -24.31 33.47 -29.35
CA VAL A 371 -25.72 33.68 -29.69
C VAL A 371 -25.76 33.93 -31.19
N SER A 372 -26.23 32.94 -31.96
CA SER A 372 -26.60 33.14 -33.36
C SER A 372 -28.15 33.21 -33.42
N THR A 373 -28.60 34.45 -33.53
CA THR A 373 -29.98 34.75 -33.99
C THR A 373 -30.11 34.41 -35.48
N ARG A 374 -30.86 33.33 -35.78
CA ARG A 374 -31.57 33.22 -37.08
C ARG A 374 -32.91 32.50 -36.86
N GLY A 375 -33.92 33.20 -37.38
CA GLY A 375 -35.33 33.01 -37.22
C GLY A 375 -35.90 31.68 -37.71
N PHE A 376 -36.99 31.32 -37.06
CA PHE A 376 -37.95 30.35 -37.54
C PHE A 376 -38.71 30.86 -38.73
N PRO A 377 -39.15 30.01 -39.67
CA PRO A 377 -40.47 30.13 -40.23
C PRO A 377 -41.39 29.02 -39.75
N GLU A 378 -42.60 29.45 -39.40
CA GLU A 378 -43.77 28.64 -39.14
C GLU A 378 -44.16 27.77 -40.36
N SER A 379 -44.48 26.53 -40.15
CA SER A 379 -45.66 25.82 -40.63
C SER A 379 -45.61 24.36 -40.09
#